data_b5a3a4cf3188f05706613b0ed815fee2
#
_entry.id   b5a3a4cf3188f05706613b0ed815fee2
#
_cell.length_a   1.000
_cell.length_b   1.000
_cell.length_c   1.000
_cell.angle_alpha   90.00
_cell.angle_beta   90.00
_cell.angle_gamma   90.00
#
_symmetry.space_group_name_H-M   'P 1'
#
loop_
_entity.id
_entity.type
_entity.pdbx_description
1 polymer ?
#
loop_
_entity_poly.entity_id
_entity_poly.type
_entity_poly.pdbx_seq_one_letter_code
_entity_poly.pdbx_strand_id
1 'polypeptide(L)'
;NRDPRRVEVGRRRRSMGTQRALGRRRPRSPETLDVDLIALVDRLARRLRNAHRVCRTVTLRLRFDDLSRATRSHTLPEATADTVTLLHAGRALLAIAMPDIATRGITLIGITFGNLFADDAVQLALPFDGASSEAIDTTLDRVHERFGSSAVTRGVLLGRHQGLQVPLLPDR
;
A
#
# COMPACT_ATOMS: atom_id res chain seq x y z
N ASN A 1 -8.87 33.45 -6.84
CA ASN A 1 -8.11 32.32 -7.43
C ASN A 1 -9.09 31.47 -8.24
N ARG A 2 -9.17 31.64 -9.55
CA ARG A 2 -10.01 30.79 -10.42
C ARG A 2 -9.13 29.67 -10.97
N ASP A 3 -9.42 28.44 -10.56
CA ASP A 3 -8.79 27.26 -11.15
C ASP A 3 -9.42 27.02 -12.54
N PRO A 4 -8.65 27.13 -13.64
CA PRO A 4 -9.20 27.00 -14.99
C PRO A 4 -9.41 25.53 -15.42
N ARG A 5 -9.02 24.56 -14.58
CA ARG A 5 -9.13 23.15 -14.89
C ARG A 5 -10.59 22.69 -14.87
N ARG A 6 -11.04 22.06 -15.96
CA ARG A 6 -12.38 21.45 -16.00
C ARG A 6 -12.41 20.19 -15.14
N VAL A 7 -13.49 20.01 -14.39
CA VAL A 7 -13.77 18.73 -13.70
C VAL A 7 -14.21 17.72 -14.75
N GLU A 8 -13.37 16.72 -14.99
CA GLU A 8 -13.72 15.60 -15.87
C GLU A 8 -14.42 14.52 -15.04
N VAL A 9 -15.69 14.30 -15.30
CA VAL A 9 -16.50 13.24 -14.67
C VAL A 9 -16.04 11.89 -15.26
N GLY A 10 -15.84 10.86 -14.40
CA GLY A 10 -15.50 9.50 -14.85
C GLY A 10 -14.02 9.26 -15.14
N ARG A 11 -13.12 10.18 -14.83
CA ARG A 11 -11.68 9.96 -14.97
C ARG A 11 -11.21 8.87 -14.00
N ARG A 12 -10.82 7.71 -14.53
CA ARG A 12 -10.31 6.60 -13.73
C ARG A 12 -9.03 7.01 -12.97
N ARG A 13 -8.97 6.66 -11.71
CA ARG A 13 -7.78 6.92 -10.87
C ARG A 13 -6.58 6.18 -11.43
N ARG A 14 -5.43 6.86 -11.51
CA ARG A 14 -4.16 6.30 -11.97
C ARG A 14 -3.29 5.77 -10.84
N SER A 15 -3.63 6.09 -9.60
CA SER A 15 -2.92 5.64 -8.41
C SER A 15 -3.82 5.63 -7.19
N MET A 16 -3.50 4.76 -6.23
CA MET A 16 -4.08 4.70 -4.90
C MET A 16 -2.96 4.77 -3.88
N GLY A 17 -3.15 5.47 -2.78
CA GLY A 17 -2.15 5.59 -1.73
C GLY A 17 -2.75 5.63 -0.34
N THR A 18 -1.93 5.27 0.63
CA THR A 18 -2.21 5.40 2.06
C THR A 18 -0.94 5.80 2.79
N GLN A 19 -1.09 6.46 3.92
CA GLN A 19 0.05 6.91 4.71
C GLN A 19 -0.27 6.91 6.20
N ARG A 20 0.78 6.86 7.02
CA ARG A 20 0.71 6.93 8.48
C ARG A 20 1.67 7.98 8.99
N ALA A 21 1.16 8.91 9.79
CA ALA A 21 2.00 9.80 10.58
C ALA A 21 2.55 9.04 11.79
N LEU A 22 3.86 9.14 12.02
CA LEU A 22 4.56 8.40 13.07
C LEU A 22 4.84 9.24 14.31
N GLY A 23 4.50 10.55 14.26
CA GLY A 23 4.86 11.51 15.31
C GLY A 23 6.33 11.93 15.23
N ARG A 24 6.69 12.94 16.01
CA ARG A 24 8.07 13.46 16.10
C ARG A 24 8.87 12.75 17.18
N ARG A 25 10.19 12.65 16.99
CA ARG A 25 11.23 12.40 18.02
C ARG A 25 11.24 11.03 18.71
N ARG A 26 10.82 9.96 18.03
CA ARG A 26 11.14 8.62 18.56
C ARG A 26 11.91 7.87 17.48
N PRO A 27 13.14 7.39 17.75
CA PRO A 27 13.81 6.45 16.88
C PRO A 27 12.87 5.27 16.61
N ARG A 28 12.73 4.92 15.34
CA ARG A 28 11.90 3.79 14.92
C ARG A 28 12.81 2.65 14.55
N SER A 29 12.63 1.50 15.20
CA SER A 29 13.37 0.32 14.80
C SER A 29 12.89 -0.17 13.42
N PRO A 30 13.75 -0.84 12.64
CA PRO A 30 13.39 -1.45 11.36
C PRO A 30 12.15 -2.33 11.46
N GLU A 31 12.02 -3.10 12.56
CA GLU A 31 10.88 -3.99 12.80
C GLU A 31 9.58 -3.21 12.99
N THR A 32 9.63 -2.07 13.68
CA THR A 32 8.46 -1.20 13.85
C THR A 32 8.01 -0.62 12.52
N LEU A 33 8.95 -0.20 11.68
CA LEU A 33 8.65 0.34 10.35
C LEU A 33 8.14 -0.74 9.40
N ASP A 34 8.66 -1.97 9.49
CA ASP A 34 8.14 -3.12 8.72
C ASP A 34 6.69 -3.41 9.09
N VAL A 35 6.34 -3.40 10.37
CA VAL A 35 4.95 -3.58 10.82
C VAL A 35 4.03 -2.48 10.31
N ASP A 36 4.48 -1.22 10.35
CA ASP A 36 3.72 -0.11 9.79
C ASP A 36 3.52 -0.28 8.27
N LEU A 37 4.55 -0.73 7.55
CA LEU A 37 4.49 -1.02 6.12
C LEU A 37 3.52 -2.16 5.82
N ILE A 38 3.57 -3.27 6.56
CA ILE A 38 2.62 -4.39 6.43
C ILE A 38 1.18 -3.89 6.54
N ALA A 39 0.87 -3.10 7.56
CA ALA A 39 -0.48 -2.57 7.76
C ALA A 39 -0.95 -1.67 6.61
N LEU A 40 -0.04 -0.88 6.05
CA LEU A 40 -0.34 -0.01 4.91
C LEU A 40 -0.57 -0.82 3.63
N VAL A 41 0.29 -1.80 3.35
CA VAL A 41 0.19 -2.66 2.16
C VAL A 41 -1.06 -3.52 2.22
N ASP A 42 -1.35 -4.21 3.32
CA ASP A 42 -2.55 -5.04 3.47
C ASP A 42 -3.83 -4.23 3.19
N ARG A 43 -3.93 -3.04 3.80
CA ARG A 43 -5.08 -2.16 3.59
C ARG A 43 -5.21 -1.71 2.14
N LEU A 44 -4.10 -1.34 1.52
CA LEU A 44 -4.11 -0.80 0.17
C LEU A 44 -4.33 -1.88 -0.89
N ALA A 45 -3.75 -3.08 -0.71
CA ALA A 45 -3.93 -4.22 -1.60
C ALA A 45 -5.39 -4.69 -1.60
N ARG A 46 -6.03 -4.79 -0.42
CA ARG A 46 -7.47 -5.09 -0.32
C ARG A 46 -8.31 -4.04 -1.07
N ARG A 47 -8.00 -2.74 -0.91
CA ARG A 47 -8.72 -1.68 -1.65
C ARG A 47 -8.52 -1.79 -3.15
N LEU A 48 -7.33 -2.19 -3.59
CA LEU A 48 -7.01 -2.38 -4.99
C LEU A 48 -7.88 -3.51 -5.59
N ARG A 49 -7.95 -4.67 -4.91
CA ARG A 49 -8.80 -5.81 -5.31
C ARG A 49 -10.28 -5.48 -5.29
N ASN A 50 -10.78 -4.81 -4.23
CA ASN A 50 -12.19 -4.40 -4.14
C ASN A 50 -12.59 -3.40 -5.26
N ALA A 51 -11.63 -2.68 -5.82
CA ALA A 51 -11.85 -1.81 -6.97
C ALA A 51 -11.65 -2.51 -8.32
N HIS A 52 -11.46 -3.84 -8.33
CA HIS A 52 -11.15 -4.63 -9.52
C HIS A 52 -9.96 -4.06 -10.30
N ARG A 53 -8.86 -3.80 -9.59
CA ARG A 53 -7.65 -3.19 -10.16
C ARG A 53 -6.41 -3.96 -9.76
N VAL A 54 -5.42 -3.90 -10.64
CA VAL A 54 -4.04 -4.32 -10.40
C VAL A 54 -3.10 -3.13 -10.58
N CYS A 55 -1.91 -3.19 -10.00
CA CYS A 55 -0.91 -2.14 -10.13
C CYS A 55 0.42 -2.70 -10.64
N ARG A 56 1.19 -1.85 -11.32
CA ARG A 56 2.53 -2.20 -11.80
C ARG A 56 3.64 -1.43 -11.07
N THR A 57 3.31 -0.39 -10.30
CA THR A 57 4.32 0.42 -9.62
C THR A 57 4.00 0.54 -8.15
N VAL A 58 4.97 0.21 -7.31
CA VAL A 58 4.95 0.43 -5.86
C VAL A 58 5.84 1.62 -5.54
N THR A 59 5.33 2.57 -4.77
CA THR A 59 6.05 3.79 -4.39
C THR A 59 6.02 3.96 -2.89
N LEU A 60 7.19 4.00 -2.26
CA LEU A 60 7.39 4.36 -0.86
C LEU A 60 7.57 5.88 -0.75
N ARG A 61 6.83 6.50 0.17
CA ARG A 61 6.91 7.94 0.47
C ARG A 61 7.29 8.13 1.92
N LEU A 62 8.29 8.94 2.15
CA LEU A 62 8.83 9.23 3.49
C LEU A 62 8.81 10.73 3.74
N ARG A 63 8.63 11.10 4.99
CA ARG A 63 8.91 12.45 5.51
C ARG A 63 9.81 12.31 6.72
N PHE A 64 10.93 13.03 6.69
CA PHE A 64 11.93 13.02 7.75
C PHE A 64 11.62 14.04 8.85
N ASP A 65 12.39 14.03 9.93
CA ASP A 65 12.20 14.94 11.08
C ASP A 65 12.48 16.41 10.70
N ASP A 66 13.33 16.65 9.71
CA ASP A 66 13.61 17.96 9.11
C ASP A 66 12.50 18.43 8.13
N LEU A 67 11.37 17.68 8.06
CA LEU A 67 10.23 17.90 7.16
C LEU A 67 10.52 17.67 5.68
N SER A 68 11.75 17.38 5.30
CA SER A 68 12.06 16.98 3.93
C SER A 68 11.40 15.65 3.56
N ARG A 69 11.25 15.40 2.27
CA ARG A 69 10.51 14.25 1.74
C ARG A 69 11.41 13.44 0.81
N ALA A 70 11.24 12.14 0.84
CA ALA A 70 11.82 11.23 -0.13
C ALA A 70 10.72 10.34 -0.74
N THR A 71 10.92 9.99 -1.99
CA THR A 71 10.06 9.08 -2.74
C THR A 71 10.93 8.09 -3.47
N ARG A 72 10.64 6.79 -3.32
CA ARG A 72 11.33 5.71 -4.02
C ARG A 72 10.31 4.82 -4.67
N SER A 73 10.52 4.44 -5.92
CA SER A 73 9.56 3.65 -6.69
C SER A 73 10.22 2.42 -7.29
N HIS A 74 9.45 1.35 -7.37
CA HIS A 74 9.80 0.12 -8.05
C HIS A 74 8.68 -0.27 -9.01
N THR A 75 9.03 -0.55 -10.27
CA THR A 75 8.08 -1.02 -11.28
C THR A 75 8.22 -2.54 -11.38
N LEU A 76 7.11 -3.23 -11.13
CA LEU A 76 7.04 -4.69 -11.20
C LEU A 76 7.09 -5.15 -12.66
N PRO A 77 7.63 -6.34 -12.94
CA PRO A 77 7.58 -6.93 -14.28
C PRO A 77 6.16 -7.07 -14.80
N GLU A 78 5.25 -7.51 -13.92
CA GLU A 78 3.84 -7.73 -14.22
C GLU A 78 2.94 -6.92 -13.27
N ALA A 79 1.75 -6.57 -13.73
CA ALA A 79 0.76 -5.92 -12.91
C ALA A 79 0.09 -6.95 -11.97
N THR A 80 -0.07 -6.61 -10.70
CA THR A 80 -0.61 -7.54 -9.69
C THR A 80 -1.41 -6.82 -8.61
N ALA A 81 -2.28 -7.55 -7.93
CA ALA A 81 -2.92 -7.16 -6.67
C ALA A 81 -2.54 -8.11 -5.50
N ASP A 82 -1.59 -9.03 -5.75
CA ASP A 82 -1.11 -9.97 -4.76
C ASP A 82 -0.38 -9.26 -3.62
N THR A 83 -0.89 -9.46 -2.39
CA THR A 83 -0.39 -8.76 -1.21
C THR A 83 1.07 -9.11 -0.89
N VAL A 84 1.48 -10.35 -1.13
CA VAL A 84 2.85 -10.82 -0.81
C VAL A 84 3.86 -10.15 -1.73
N THR A 85 3.59 -10.14 -3.03
CA THR A 85 4.43 -9.48 -4.05
C THR A 85 4.56 -7.98 -3.79
N LEU A 86 3.43 -7.31 -3.49
CA LEU A 86 3.41 -5.88 -3.19
C LEU A 86 4.17 -5.55 -1.89
N LEU A 87 4.05 -6.40 -0.87
CA LEU A 87 4.78 -6.25 0.38
C LEU A 87 6.28 -6.45 0.19
N HIS A 88 6.68 -7.45 -0.60
CA HIS A 88 8.08 -7.70 -0.92
C HIS A 88 8.73 -6.48 -1.60
N ALA A 89 8.05 -5.92 -2.61
CA ALA A 89 8.51 -4.69 -3.27
C ALA A 89 8.61 -3.50 -2.29
N GLY A 90 7.61 -3.33 -1.41
CA GLY A 90 7.62 -2.29 -0.38
C GLY A 90 8.78 -2.44 0.61
N ARG A 91 9.09 -3.67 1.04
CA ARG A 91 10.22 -3.98 1.93
C ARG A 91 11.58 -3.69 1.29
N ALA A 92 11.75 -4.03 0.02
CA ALA A 92 12.97 -3.69 -0.73
C ALA A 92 13.20 -2.17 -0.77
N LEU A 93 12.14 -1.39 -1.04
CA LEU A 93 12.21 0.06 -1.03
C LEU A 93 12.51 0.63 0.37
N LEU A 94 11.94 0.05 1.43
CA LEU A 94 12.19 0.44 2.81
C LEU A 94 13.65 0.15 3.21
N ALA A 95 14.18 -1.03 2.85
CA ALA A 95 15.56 -1.41 3.12
C ALA A 95 16.57 -0.40 2.50
N ILE A 96 16.32 0.00 1.25
CA ILE A 96 17.14 1.03 0.58
C ILE A 96 17.06 2.39 1.30
N ALA A 97 15.94 2.69 1.96
CA ALA A 97 15.73 3.97 2.65
C ALA A 97 16.24 3.98 4.10
N MET A 98 16.56 2.81 4.69
CA MET A 98 16.97 2.71 6.10
C MET A 98 18.16 3.59 6.49
N PRO A 99 19.24 3.73 5.68
CA PRO A 99 20.35 4.64 6.02
C PRO A 99 19.90 6.10 6.18
N ASP A 100 19.04 6.59 5.26
CA ASP A 100 18.50 7.96 5.34
C ASP A 100 17.63 8.12 6.60
N ILE A 101 16.81 7.11 6.92
CA ILE A 101 15.94 7.12 8.10
C ILE A 101 16.75 7.12 9.39
N ALA A 102 17.83 6.33 9.46
CA ALA A 102 18.71 6.27 10.62
C ALA A 102 19.39 7.61 10.91
N THR A 103 19.80 8.34 9.86
CA THR A 103 20.49 9.62 9.98
C THR A 103 19.52 10.78 10.27
N ARG A 104 18.34 10.79 9.62
CA ARG A 104 17.45 11.96 9.57
C ARG A 104 16.18 11.81 10.38
N GLY A 105 15.95 10.64 11.00
CA GLY A 105 14.67 10.31 11.63
C GLY A 105 13.52 10.17 10.62
N ILE A 106 12.33 9.82 11.09
CA ILE A 106 11.14 9.66 10.24
C ILE A 106 9.87 10.10 10.97
N THR A 107 9.04 10.91 10.31
CA THR A 107 7.75 11.40 10.83
C THR A 107 6.54 10.87 10.07
N LEU A 108 6.74 10.32 8.86
CA LEU A 108 5.66 9.76 8.06
C LEU A 108 6.19 8.68 7.13
N ILE A 109 5.44 7.59 7.06
CA ILE A 109 5.60 6.53 6.06
C ILE A 109 4.32 6.41 5.24
N GLY A 110 4.43 6.24 3.93
CA GLY A 110 3.30 6.04 3.03
C GLY A 110 3.65 5.09 1.90
N ILE A 111 2.64 4.39 1.40
CA ILE A 111 2.73 3.54 0.24
C ILE A 111 1.71 3.98 -0.82
N THR A 112 2.09 3.92 -2.07
CA THR A 112 1.23 4.25 -3.20
C THR A 112 1.40 3.19 -4.29
N PHE A 113 0.27 2.69 -4.80
CA PHE A 113 0.22 1.82 -5.96
C PHE A 113 -0.14 2.66 -7.17
N GLY A 114 0.69 2.63 -8.19
CA GLY A 114 0.57 3.40 -9.43
C GLY A 114 0.51 2.50 -10.65
N ASN A 115 0.29 3.12 -11.81
CA ASN A 115 0.07 2.40 -13.07
C ASN A 115 -1.02 1.34 -12.88
N LEU A 116 -2.24 1.82 -12.55
CA LEU A 116 -3.39 0.98 -12.27
C LEU A 116 -4.05 0.54 -13.57
N PHE A 117 -4.31 -0.77 -13.68
CA PHE A 117 -5.06 -1.39 -14.75
C PHE A 117 -6.32 -2.05 -14.20
N ALA A 118 -7.32 -2.32 -15.01
CA ALA A 118 -8.41 -3.20 -14.65
C ALA A 118 -7.89 -4.64 -14.55
N ASP A 119 -8.40 -5.44 -13.62
CA ASP A 119 -7.92 -6.81 -13.39
C ASP A 119 -8.23 -7.74 -14.58
N ASP A 120 -9.31 -7.49 -15.31
CA ASP A 120 -9.70 -8.18 -16.55
C ASP A 120 -8.83 -7.82 -17.77
N ALA A 121 -8.07 -6.73 -17.71
CA ALA A 121 -7.22 -6.27 -18.81
C ALA A 121 -5.79 -6.83 -18.76
N VAL A 122 -5.45 -7.63 -17.76
CA VAL A 122 -4.12 -8.21 -17.57
C VAL A 122 -4.10 -9.65 -18.03
N GLN A 123 -3.22 -9.97 -18.97
CA GLN A 123 -2.95 -11.35 -19.35
C GLN A 123 -2.39 -12.09 -18.13
N LEU A 124 -3.14 -13.08 -17.62
CA LEU A 124 -2.68 -13.93 -16.53
C LEU A 124 -1.47 -14.74 -17.02
N ALA A 125 -0.33 -14.56 -16.37
CA ALA A 125 0.77 -15.50 -16.50
C ALA A 125 0.30 -16.84 -15.90
N LEU A 126 0.53 -17.93 -16.61
CA LEU A 126 0.23 -19.27 -16.08
C LEU A 126 1.10 -19.50 -14.83
N PRO A 127 0.49 -19.81 -13.67
CA PRO A 127 1.26 -20.05 -12.45
C PRO A 127 1.95 -21.42 -12.57
N PHE A 128 3.20 -21.41 -13.02
CA PHE A 128 4.01 -22.64 -13.04
C PHE A 128 4.61 -22.95 -11.66
N ASP A 129 4.62 -21.99 -10.74
CA ASP A 129 5.22 -22.10 -9.41
C ASP A 129 4.17 -21.88 -8.30
N GLY A 130 3.60 -22.99 -7.79
CA GLY A 130 2.99 -23.10 -6.48
C GLY A 130 1.65 -22.39 -6.26
N ALA A 131 0.95 -22.82 -5.20
CA ALA A 131 -0.35 -22.27 -4.77
C ALA A 131 -0.27 -20.74 -4.63
N SER A 132 -0.99 -20.02 -5.47
CA SER A 132 -0.97 -18.57 -5.53
C SER A 132 -1.45 -17.98 -4.19
N SER A 133 -0.68 -17.08 -3.61
CA SER A 133 -1.10 -16.24 -2.48
C SER A 133 -2.39 -15.46 -2.78
N GLU A 134 -2.74 -15.33 -4.04
CA GLU A 134 -3.99 -14.76 -4.54
C GLU A 134 -5.25 -15.49 -4.03
N ALA A 135 -5.21 -16.82 -3.93
CA ALA A 135 -6.33 -17.59 -3.36
C ALA A 135 -6.52 -17.28 -1.87
N ILE A 136 -5.42 -17.07 -1.13
CA ILE A 136 -5.46 -16.67 0.28
C ILE A 136 -6.02 -15.25 0.40
N ASP A 137 -5.55 -14.32 -0.40
CA ASP A 137 -6.04 -12.94 -0.43
C ASP A 137 -7.54 -12.89 -0.71
N THR A 138 -8.01 -13.62 -1.72
CA THR A 138 -9.45 -13.71 -2.06
C THR A 138 -10.27 -14.28 -0.92
N THR A 139 -9.78 -15.31 -0.24
CA THR A 139 -10.46 -15.91 0.92
C THR A 139 -10.53 -14.92 2.08
N LEU A 140 -9.44 -14.24 2.39
CA LEU A 140 -9.39 -13.22 3.44
C LEU A 140 -10.33 -12.04 3.13
N ASP A 141 -10.41 -11.61 1.88
CA ASP A 141 -11.30 -10.53 1.47
C ASP A 141 -12.77 -10.91 1.68
N ARG A 142 -13.19 -12.15 1.35
CA ARG A 142 -14.54 -12.67 1.63
C ARG A 142 -14.85 -12.72 3.13
N VAL A 143 -13.88 -13.10 3.96
CA VAL A 143 -14.05 -13.08 5.42
C VAL A 143 -14.25 -11.64 5.91
N HIS A 144 -13.47 -10.70 5.42
CA HIS A 144 -13.60 -9.29 5.77
C HIS A 144 -14.93 -8.68 5.31
N GLU A 145 -15.43 -9.04 4.12
CA GLU A 145 -16.75 -8.62 3.64
C GLU A 145 -17.89 -9.13 4.52
N ARG A 146 -17.79 -10.37 4.95
CA ARG A 146 -18.86 -11.01 5.73
C ARG A 146 -18.84 -10.62 7.21
N PHE A 147 -17.66 -10.47 7.82
CA PHE A 147 -17.47 -10.33 9.27
C PHE A 147 -16.83 -9.00 9.68
N GLY A 148 -16.54 -8.12 8.73
CA GLY A 148 -15.91 -6.82 8.96
C GLY A 148 -14.38 -6.85 8.88
N SER A 149 -13.79 -5.67 8.73
CA SER A 149 -12.36 -5.50 8.47
C SER A 149 -11.43 -5.88 9.63
N SER A 150 -11.97 -6.13 10.82
CA SER A 150 -11.24 -6.56 12.02
C SER A 150 -11.32 -8.07 12.29
N ALA A 151 -12.11 -8.82 11.50
CA ALA A 151 -12.38 -10.25 11.75
C ALA A 151 -11.11 -11.11 11.66
N VAL A 152 -10.23 -10.79 10.72
CA VAL A 152 -8.93 -11.44 10.55
C VAL A 152 -7.85 -10.38 10.40
N THR A 153 -6.71 -10.58 11.06
CA THR A 153 -5.54 -9.72 10.90
C THR A 153 -4.26 -10.55 10.98
N ARG A 154 -3.18 -10.06 10.41
CA ARG A 154 -1.87 -10.72 10.56
C ARG A 154 -1.44 -10.67 12.03
N GLY A 155 -0.89 -11.76 12.56
CA GLY A 155 -0.48 -11.86 13.97
C GLY A 155 0.40 -10.70 14.42
N VAL A 156 1.30 -10.23 13.56
CA VAL A 156 2.19 -9.08 13.82
C VAL A 156 1.45 -7.74 14.04
N LEU A 157 0.18 -7.64 13.61
CA LEU A 157 -0.68 -6.45 13.75
C LEU A 157 -1.64 -6.54 14.95
N LEU A 158 -1.68 -7.67 15.67
CA LEU A 158 -2.55 -7.85 16.83
C LEU A 158 -2.21 -6.82 17.92
N GLY A 159 -3.24 -6.23 18.52
CA GLY A 159 -3.10 -5.24 19.60
C GLY A 159 -2.52 -3.88 19.17
N ARG A 160 -2.32 -3.65 17.87
CA ARG A 160 -1.80 -2.37 17.36
C ARG A 160 -2.92 -1.51 16.78
N HIS A 161 -2.94 -0.23 17.19
CA HIS A 161 -3.84 0.75 16.57
C HIS A 161 -3.49 0.96 15.10
N GLN A 162 -4.40 0.63 14.19
CA GLN A 162 -4.23 0.78 12.73
C GLN A 162 -4.33 2.24 12.25
N GLY A 163 -4.40 3.23 13.16
CA GLY A 163 -4.57 4.65 12.84
C GLY A 163 -6.01 5.01 12.44
N LEU A 164 -6.28 6.30 12.28
CA LEU A 164 -7.58 6.81 11.84
C LEU A 164 -7.89 6.30 10.42
N GLN A 165 -9.05 5.68 10.26
CA GLN A 165 -9.59 5.36 8.94
C GLN A 165 -10.20 6.65 8.36
N VAL A 166 -9.58 7.21 7.34
CA VAL A 166 -10.19 8.30 6.59
C VAL A 166 -11.28 7.69 5.70
N PRO A 167 -12.52 8.23 5.71
CA PRO A 167 -13.55 7.80 4.79
C PRO A 167 -13.07 7.90 3.35
N LEU A 168 -13.29 6.84 2.59
CA LEU A 168 -12.87 6.76 1.20
C LEU A 168 -14.03 7.22 0.32
N LEU A 169 -13.73 8.10 -0.63
CA LEU A 169 -14.67 8.37 -1.71
C LEU A 169 -14.85 7.09 -2.53
N PRO A 170 -16.09 6.69 -2.86
CA PRO A 170 -16.34 5.52 -3.69
C PRO A 170 -15.64 5.68 -5.04
N ASP A 171 -15.01 4.62 -5.50
CA ASP A 171 -14.51 4.50 -6.86
C ASP A 171 -15.73 4.22 -7.76
N ARG A 172 -16.22 5.25 -8.45
CA ARG A 172 -17.21 5.12 -9.52
C ARG A 172 -16.51 5.02 -10.87
#